data_0107459c8cbfebb3d203590acd72f9b7
#
_entry.id   0107459c8cbfebb3d203590acd72f9b7
#
_cell.length_a   1.000
_cell.length_b   1.000
_cell.length_c   1.000
_cell.angle_alpha   90.00
_cell.angle_beta   90.00
_cell.angle_gamma   90.00
#
_symmetry.space_group_name_H-M   'P 1'
#
loop_
_entity.id
_entity.type
_entity.pdbx_description
1 polymer ?
#
loop_
_entity_poly.entity_id
_entity_poly.type
_entity_poly.pdbx_seq_one_letter_code
_entity_poly.pdbx_strand_id
1 'polypeptide(L)'
;MTDAENVYRQFEKEFLNTELDGEFCLFGEQLYLKPKCIDVDKIKVVRNGLNLGIYRKNRFEPSYALCLALKKEDFKNTVDFECDSEELKKYLMGNTVECDKKGWCAVTVNGYPIGWGKASNGILKNHFPKYLCMSLS
;
A
#
# COMPACT_ATOMS: atom_id res chain seq x y z
N MET A 1 11.54 9.09 18.54
CA MET A 1 10.64 8.39 17.61
C MET A 1 9.43 9.25 17.30
N THR A 2 9.08 9.41 16.04
CA THR A 2 7.96 10.25 15.64
C THR A 2 6.65 9.50 15.71
N ASP A 3 5.54 10.25 15.84
CA ASP A 3 4.21 9.63 15.86
C ASP A 3 3.92 8.92 14.54
N ALA A 4 4.40 9.47 13.42
CA ALA A 4 4.22 8.85 12.10
C ALA A 4 4.87 7.48 12.02
N GLU A 5 6.08 7.32 12.58
CA GLU A 5 6.76 6.04 12.61
C GLU A 5 5.98 5.02 13.44
N ASN A 6 5.48 5.43 14.61
CA ASN A 6 4.70 4.55 15.47
C ASN A 6 3.41 4.10 14.79
N VAL A 7 2.71 5.00 14.13
CA VAL A 7 1.47 4.69 13.42
C VAL A 7 1.74 3.73 12.26
N TYR A 8 2.84 3.95 11.51
CA TYR A 8 3.23 3.04 10.44
C TYR A 8 3.56 1.64 10.99
N ARG A 9 4.33 1.56 12.09
CA ARG A 9 4.70 0.27 12.68
C ARG A 9 3.47 -0.49 13.16
N GLN A 10 2.45 0.22 13.64
CA GLN A 10 1.18 -0.39 14.02
C GLN A 10 0.48 -0.99 12.78
N PHE A 11 0.46 -0.26 11.66
CA PHE A 11 -0.07 -0.75 10.40
C PHE A 11 0.68 -2.02 9.97
N GLU A 12 2.01 -1.99 10.06
CA GLU A 12 2.86 -3.12 9.67
C GLU A 12 2.52 -4.38 10.49
N LYS A 13 2.34 -4.24 11.79
CA LYS A 13 1.98 -5.36 12.65
C LYS A 13 0.60 -5.92 12.32
N GLU A 14 -0.34 -5.07 11.97
CA GLU A 14 -1.71 -5.50 11.69
C GLU A 14 -1.88 -6.12 10.32
N PHE A 15 -1.18 -5.63 9.32
CA PHE A 15 -1.45 -5.99 7.93
C PHE A 15 -0.29 -6.59 7.16
N LEU A 16 0.92 -6.55 7.68
CA LEU A 16 2.08 -7.09 7.00
C LEU A 16 2.74 -8.22 7.80
N ASN A 17 3.39 -9.13 7.09
CA ASN A 17 4.17 -10.22 7.68
C ASN A 17 5.66 -9.92 7.70
N THR A 18 6.04 -8.72 7.30
CA THR A 18 7.44 -8.31 7.23
C THR A 18 7.62 -6.98 7.94
N GLU A 19 8.85 -6.71 8.39
CA GLU A 19 9.22 -5.42 8.95
C GLU A 19 10.25 -4.79 8.01
N LEU A 20 9.93 -3.59 7.53
CA LEU A 20 10.86 -2.86 6.69
C LEU A 20 11.85 -2.12 7.56
N ASP A 21 13.13 -2.23 7.24
CA ASP A 21 14.20 -1.58 7.98
C ASP A 21 14.70 -0.36 7.23
N GLY A 22 14.95 0.70 7.97
CA GLY A 22 15.42 1.92 7.37
C GLY A 22 15.19 3.13 8.26
N GLU A 23 15.41 4.29 7.70
CA GLU A 23 15.25 5.57 8.36
C GLU A 23 13.99 6.28 7.86
N PHE A 24 13.13 6.68 8.80
CA PHE A 24 11.86 7.32 8.44
C PHE A 24 12.05 8.81 8.21
N CYS A 25 11.42 9.32 7.16
CA CYS A 25 11.40 10.74 6.84
C CYS A 25 9.98 11.17 6.51
N LEU A 26 9.54 12.29 7.07
CA LEU A 26 8.21 12.84 6.83
C LEU A 26 8.35 14.16 6.07
N PHE A 27 7.71 14.25 4.90
CA PHE A 27 7.65 15.47 4.09
C PHE A 27 6.18 15.85 3.94
N GLY A 28 5.77 16.89 4.68
CA GLY A 28 4.35 17.20 4.77
C GLY A 28 3.59 16.02 5.38
N GLU A 29 2.70 15.41 4.62
CA GLU A 29 1.96 14.23 5.06
C GLU A 29 2.52 12.92 4.49
N GLN A 30 3.53 13.00 3.63
CA GLN A 30 4.12 11.83 2.97
C GLN A 30 5.23 11.24 3.83
N LEU A 31 5.09 9.95 4.14
CA LEU A 31 6.07 9.21 4.93
C LEU A 31 6.95 8.36 4.01
N TYR A 32 8.27 8.52 4.14
CA TYR A 32 9.26 7.81 3.33
C TYR A 32 10.18 6.96 4.20
N LEU A 33 10.68 5.88 3.63
CA LEU A 33 11.66 5.02 4.26
C LEU A 33 12.94 5.00 3.41
N LYS A 34 14.06 5.36 4.01
CA LYS A 34 15.37 5.36 3.35
C LYS A 34 16.24 4.25 3.93
N PRO A 35 17.07 3.60 3.12
CA PRO A 35 18.03 2.62 3.65
C PRO A 35 19.03 3.30 4.59
N LYS A 36 19.25 2.69 5.76
CA LYS A 36 20.17 3.25 6.77
C LYS A 36 21.63 3.25 6.33
N CYS A 37 22.00 2.29 5.50
CA CYS A 37 23.39 2.09 5.09
C CYS A 37 23.83 2.98 3.94
N ILE A 38 22.97 3.87 3.47
CA ILE A 38 23.24 4.68 2.29
C ILE A 38 23.38 6.15 2.68
N ASP A 39 24.53 6.74 2.30
CA ASP A 39 24.76 8.16 2.47
C ASP A 39 23.85 8.93 1.51
N VAL A 40 22.95 9.73 2.06
CA VAL A 40 21.96 10.48 1.28
C VAL A 40 22.62 11.41 0.26
N ASP A 41 23.81 11.95 0.58
CA ASP A 41 24.51 12.86 -0.31
C ASP A 41 25.05 12.16 -1.57
N LYS A 42 25.24 10.84 -1.51
CA LYS A 42 25.76 10.07 -2.65
C LYS A 42 24.68 9.52 -3.55
N ILE A 43 23.41 9.54 -3.08
CA ILE A 43 22.32 8.94 -3.85
C ILE A 43 21.23 9.96 -4.11
N LYS A 44 21.49 10.81 -5.08
CA LYS A 44 20.49 11.75 -5.55
C LYS A 44 19.34 11.06 -6.28
N VAL A 45 19.54 9.82 -6.72
CA VAL A 45 18.52 9.06 -7.45
C VAL A 45 17.44 8.51 -6.53
N VAL A 46 17.80 8.18 -5.27
CA VAL A 46 16.83 7.73 -4.28
C VAL A 46 16.51 8.92 -3.37
N ARG A 47 15.94 9.94 -3.95
CA ARG A 47 15.74 11.24 -3.27
C ARG A 47 15.11 11.11 -1.89
N ASN A 48 13.98 10.44 -1.80
CA ASN A 48 13.22 10.33 -0.57
C ASN A 48 13.06 8.90 -0.10
N GLY A 49 13.63 7.93 -0.86
CA GLY A 49 13.45 6.53 -0.57
C GLY A 49 12.10 6.01 -1.00
N LEU A 50 11.64 4.96 -0.32
CA LEU A 50 10.35 4.35 -0.61
C LEU A 50 9.24 5.14 0.07
N ASN A 51 8.25 5.60 -0.69
CA ASN A 51 7.06 6.23 -0.13
C ASN A 51 6.20 5.15 0.52
N LEU A 52 6.07 5.20 1.85
CA LEU A 52 5.27 4.24 2.60
C LEU A 52 3.79 4.58 2.55
N GLY A 53 3.45 5.86 2.54
CA GLY A 53 2.07 6.29 2.53
C GLY A 53 1.87 7.67 3.09
N ILE A 54 0.63 7.96 3.45
CA ILE A 54 0.22 9.26 3.99
C ILE A 54 -0.06 9.12 5.49
N TYR A 55 0.57 10.01 6.27
CA TYR A 55 0.30 10.14 7.69
C TYR A 55 -0.50 11.42 7.92
N ARG A 56 -1.72 11.28 8.40
CA ARG A 56 -2.61 12.42 8.65
C ARG A 56 -3.49 12.14 9.86
N LYS A 57 -3.52 13.06 10.81
CA LYS A 57 -4.38 12.97 12.00
C LYS A 57 -4.26 11.61 12.70
N ASN A 58 -3.03 11.17 12.95
CA ASN A 58 -2.71 9.90 13.59
C ASN A 58 -3.24 8.66 12.86
N ARG A 59 -3.48 8.79 11.54
CA ARG A 59 -3.87 7.68 10.68
C ARG A 59 -2.84 7.48 9.59
N PHE A 60 -2.69 6.23 9.17
CA PHE A 60 -1.78 5.88 8.07
C PHE A 60 -2.57 5.26 6.94
N GLU A 61 -2.33 5.77 5.74
CA GLU A 61 -2.89 5.20 4.51
C GLU A 61 -1.73 4.73 3.64
N PRO A 62 -1.64 3.41 3.34
CA PRO A 62 -0.49 2.88 2.57
C PRO A 62 -0.48 3.40 1.14
N SER A 63 0.73 3.58 0.61
CA SER A 63 0.91 4.06 -0.76
C SER A 63 0.88 2.93 -1.77
N TYR A 64 0.61 3.29 -3.02
CA TYR A 64 0.70 2.37 -4.15
C TYR A 64 2.13 1.82 -4.28
N ALA A 65 3.14 2.69 -4.08
CA ALA A 65 4.54 2.28 -4.14
C ALA A 65 4.89 1.20 -3.11
N LEU A 66 4.34 1.30 -1.89
CA LEU A 66 4.56 0.29 -0.88
C LEU A 66 3.99 -1.07 -1.32
N CYS A 67 2.81 -1.07 -1.91
CA CYS A 67 2.19 -2.30 -2.40
C CYS A 67 3.07 -2.99 -3.45
N LEU A 68 3.60 -2.22 -4.38
CA LEU A 68 4.43 -2.75 -5.46
C LEU A 68 5.82 -3.18 -4.98
N ALA A 69 6.29 -2.65 -3.85
CA ALA A 69 7.60 -2.98 -3.31
C ALA A 69 7.60 -4.31 -2.54
N LEU A 70 6.44 -4.83 -2.19
CA LEU A 70 6.29 -6.03 -1.39
C LEU A 70 5.83 -7.21 -2.24
N LYS A 71 5.97 -8.42 -1.68
CA LYS A 71 5.52 -9.66 -2.31
C LYS A 71 4.21 -10.10 -1.67
N LYS A 72 3.47 -10.98 -2.35
CA LYS A 72 2.22 -11.53 -1.83
C LYS A 72 2.36 -12.04 -0.40
N GLU A 73 3.44 -12.73 -0.10
CA GLU A 73 3.70 -13.35 1.21
C GLU A 73 3.88 -12.31 2.31
N ASP A 74 4.20 -11.08 1.94
CA ASP A 74 4.44 -10.00 2.92
C ASP A 74 3.13 -9.38 3.45
N PHE A 75 1.99 -9.74 2.89
CA PHE A 75 0.69 -9.21 3.30
C PHE A 75 -0.09 -10.24 4.11
N LYS A 76 -0.71 -9.81 5.19
CA LYS A 76 -1.58 -10.70 5.98
C LYS A 76 -2.92 -10.92 5.29
N ASN A 77 -3.45 -9.91 4.63
CA ASN A 77 -4.71 -9.99 3.89
C ASN A 77 -4.46 -9.73 2.43
N THR A 78 -4.87 -10.67 1.58
CA THR A 78 -4.81 -10.49 0.13
C THR A 78 -6.16 -10.84 -0.49
N VAL A 79 -6.49 -10.15 -1.58
CA VAL A 79 -7.65 -10.46 -2.40
C VAL A 79 -7.11 -10.72 -3.79
N ASP A 80 -7.07 -11.99 -4.19
CA ASP A 80 -6.49 -12.38 -5.47
C ASP A 80 -7.59 -12.51 -6.51
N PHE A 81 -7.42 -11.81 -7.62
CA PHE A 81 -8.34 -11.88 -8.76
C PHE A 81 -7.66 -12.61 -9.91
N GLU A 82 -8.47 -13.35 -10.66
CA GLU A 82 -7.98 -13.94 -11.90
C GLU A 82 -7.87 -12.86 -12.97
N CYS A 83 -6.87 -12.99 -13.84
CA CYS A 83 -6.75 -12.14 -15.02
C CYS A 83 -8.04 -12.29 -15.83
N ASP A 84 -8.60 -11.23 -16.32
CA ASP A 84 -9.86 -11.19 -17.09
C ASP A 84 -11.14 -11.40 -16.28
N SER A 85 -11.06 -11.45 -14.94
CA SER A 85 -12.27 -11.57 -14.14
C SER A 85 -13.05 -10.25 -14.11
N GLU A 86 -14.36 -10.33 -13.86
CA GLU A 86 -15.19 -9.14 -13.74
C GLU A 86 -14.82 -8.31 -12.50
N GLU A 87 -14.44 -8.99 -11.42
CA GLU A 87 -14.02 -8.34 -10.18
C GLU A 87 -12.76 -7.49 -10.41
N LEU A 88 -11.80 -8.03 -11.18
CA LEU A 88 -10.60 -7.28 -11.51
C LEU A 88 -10.93 -6.05 -12.34
N LYS A 89 -11.82 -6.19 -13.32
CA LYS A 89 -12.24 -5.05 -14.16
C LYS A 89 -12.87 -3.96 -13.31
N LYS A 90 -13.75 -4.31 -12.38
CA LYS A 90 -14.38 -3.36 -11.46
C LYS A 90 -13.33 -2.63 -10.63
N TYR A 91 -12.35 -3.38 -10.11
CA TYR A 91 -11.29 -2.79 -9.31
C TYR A 91 -10.44 -1.81 -10.12
N LEU A 92 -10.04 -2.20 -11.34
CA LEU A 92 -9.22 -1.36 -12.20
C LEU A 92 -9.96 -0.11 -12.68
N MET A 93 -11.28 -0.13 -12.66
CA MET A 93 -12.11 1.02 -13.00
C MET A 93 -12.35 1.96 -11.81
N GLY A 94 -11.89 1.57 -10.62
CA GLY A 94 -12.07 2.37 -9.43
C GLY A 94 -13.32 2.02 -8.62
N ASN A 95 -14.00 0.95 -8.96
CA ASN A 95 -15.22 0.53 -8.28
C ASN A 95 -14.93 -0.35 -7.07
N THR A 96 -15.93 -0.46 -6.18
CA THR A 96 -15.86 -1.37 -5.05
C THR A 96 -16.12 -2.80 -5.49
N VAL A 97 -15.64 -3.76 -4.71
CA VAL A 97 -15.92 -5.20 -4.93
C VAL A 97 -16.31 -5.84 -3.61
N GLU A 98 -17.00 -6.94 -3.69
CA GLU A 98 -17.37 -7.71 -2.50
C GLU A 98 -16.16 -8.37 -1.89
N CYS A 99 -16.07 -8.37 -0.55
CA CYS A 99 -14.93 -8.93 0.15
C CYS A 99 -15.31 -9.28 1.58
N ASP A 100 -14.94 -10.47 2.04
CA ASP A 100 -15.24 -10.95 3.39
C ASP A 100 -14.13 -10.65 4.40
N LYS A 101 -13.11 -9.91 3.99
CA LYS A 101 -11.99 -9.56 4.86
C LYS A 101 -12.24 -8.24 5.58
N LYS A 102 -11.33 -7.87 6.47
CA LYS A 102 -11.43 -6.61 7.22
C LYS A 102 -10.09 -5.88 7.18
N GLY A 103 -10.16 -4.56 7.05
CA GLY A 103 -8.99 -3.69 7.05
C GLY A 103 -8.28 -3.64 5.71
N TRP A 104 -7.02 -3.23 5.76
CA TRP A 104 -6.23 -3.09 4.54
C TRP A 104 -5.90 -4.45 3.93
N CYS A 105 -6.15 -4.57 2.63
CA CYS A 105 -5.86 -5.78 1.87
C CYS A 105 -5.03 -5.41 0.65
N ALA A 106 -4.07 -6.25 0.31
CA ALA A 106 -3.38 -6.12 -0.98
C ALA A 106 -4.24 -6.81 -2.05
N VAL A 107 -4.52 -6.11 -3.11
CA VAL A 107 -5.20 -6.70 -4.26
C VAL A 107 -4.15 -7.28 -5.18
N THR A 108 -4.27 -8.56 -5.51
CA THR A 108 -3.29 -9.27 -6.32
C THR A 108 -3.95 -9.87 -7.56
N VAL A 109 -3.15 -10.06 -8.62
CA VAL A 109 -3.57 -10.78 -9.82
C VAL A 109 -2.59 -11.91 -10.03
N ASN A 110 -3.06 -13.14 -9.94
CA ASN A 110 -2.20 -14.33 -10.01
C ASN A 110 -1.02 -14.26 -9.04
N GLY A 111 -1.27 -13.70 -7.84
CA GLY A 111 -0.26 -13.56 -6.81
C GLY A 111 0.61 -12.32 -6.88
N TYR A 112 0.46 -11.48 -7.90
CA TYR A 112 1.23 -10.24 -8.02
C TYR A 112 0.47 -9.06 -7.45
N PRO A 113 1.01 -8.35 -6.44
CA PRO A 113 0.34 -7.19 -5.87
C PRO A 113 0.17 -6.08 -6.92
N ILE A 114 -1.03 -5.52 -7.02
CA ILE A 114 -1.33 -4.45 -7.97
C ILE A 114 -1.89 -3.20 -7.30
N GLY A 115 -2.30 -3.27 -6.05
CA GLY A 115 -2.84 -2.12 -5.36
C GLY A 115 -3.44 -2.46 -4.02
N TRP A 116 -4.05 -1.47 -3.38
CA TRP A 116 -4.66 -1.61 -2.07
C TRP A 116 -6.18 -1.54 -2.15
N GLY A 117 -6.83 -2.13 -1.16
CA GLY A 117 -8.22 -1.93 -0.87
C GLY A 117 -8.43 -1.99 0.62
N LYS A 118 -9.45 -1.32 1.11
CA LYS A 118 -9.79 -1.37 2.53
C LYS A 118 -11.14 -2.04 2.68
N ALA A 119 -11.16 -3.21 3.29
CA ALA A 119 -12.37 -4.01 3.44
C ALA A 119 -13.13 -3.63 4.70
N SER A 120 -14.45 -3.49 4.57
CA SER A 120 -15.33 -3.20 5.69
C SER A 120 -16.75 -3.57 5.29
N ASN A 121 -17.45 -4.24 6.20
CA ASN A 121 -18.88 -4.59 6.02
C ASN A 121 -19.17 -5.35 4.72
N GLY A 122 -18.30 -6.25 4.35
CA GLY A 122 -18.48 -7.09 3.16
C GLY A 122 -18.11 -6.42 1.83
N ILE A 123 -17.53 -5.23 1.89
CA ILE A 123 -17.15 -4.47 0.70
C ILE A 123 -15.69 -4.06 0.78
N LEU A 124 -14.98 -4.23 -0.32
CA LEU A 124 -13.61 -3.75 -0.48
C LEU A 124 -13.65 -2.37 -1.12
N LYS A 125 -13.32 -1.35 -0.32
CA LYS A 125 -13.26 0.03 -0.79
C LYS A 125 -11.99 0.19 -1.63
N ASN A 126 -12.12 0.77 -2.81
CA ASN A 126 -11.04 0.89 -3.77
C ASN A 126 -10.03 1.96 -3.39
N HIS A 127 -8.75 1.60 -3.34
CA HIS A 127 -7.64 2.51 -3.12
C HIS A 127 -6.62 2.47 -4.26
N PHE A 128 -7.03 1.92 -5.41
CA PHE A 128 -6.21 1.95 -6.61
C PHE A 128 -6.06 3.41 -7.08
N PRO A 129 -4.86 3.86 -7.50
CA PRO A 129 -4.68 5.26 -7.88
C PRO A 129 -5.65 5.68 -8.99
N LYS A 130 -6.36 6.78 -8.75
CA LYS A 130 -7.38 7.25 -9.69
C LYS A 130 -6.83 7.56 -11.08
N TYR A 131 -5.59 8.04 -11.13
CA TYR A 131 -4.95 8.36 -12.41
C TYR A 131 -4.59 7.11 -13.22
N LEU A 132 -4.61 5.93 -12.59
CA LEU A 132 -4.37 4.66 -13.26
C LEU A 132 -5.66 3.90 -13.56
N CYS A 133 -6.82 4.38 -13.09
CA CYS A 133 -8.07 3.70 -13.30
C CYS A 133 -8.41 3.63 -14.78
N MET A 134 -8.79 2.45 -15.22
CA MET A 134 -9.16 2.23 -16.62
C MET A 134 -10.55 2.80 -16.90
N SER A 135 -10.67 3.48 -18.02
CA SER A 135 -11.95 3.94 -18.53
C SER A 135 -12.39 2.97 -19.63
N LEU A 136 -13.47 2.27 -19.37
CA LEU A 136 -14.07 1.45 -20.43
C LEU A 136 -15.08 2.31 -21.17
N SER A 137 -14.64 2.81 -22.27
CA SER A 137 -15.53 3.50 -23.19
C SER A 137 -16.16 2.50 -24.16
#